data_ab906f9f41945030783f9bbc9c095f3e
#
_entry.id   ab906f9f41945030783f9bbc9c095f3e
#
_cell.length_a   1.000
_cell.length_b   1.000
_cell.length_c   1.000
_cell.angle_alpha   90.00
_cell.angle_beta   90.00
_cell.angle_gamma   90.00
#
_symmetry.space_group_name_H-M   'P 1'
#
loop_
_entity.id
_entity.type
_entity.pdbx_description
1 polymer ?
#
loop_
_entity_poly.entity_id
_entity_poly.type
_entity_poly.pdbx_seq_one_letter_code
_entity_poly.pdbx_strand_id
1 'polypeptide(L)'
;ADTTMTRYAYMASQTSDIYRTWCIHHAAANHLGLGNGSRDSGITAVENEVGSVSVPDSFEAFIGRPSNSSYQVMLLWRTKPTGKVTLTKSSANTALTNGNSCYSLAGAVYGVYGSESDAWSDSNRLGTLTTDASGNTVTLELRAGTYWRRELTAPKGYALDTGVYSFSVTAGNTTTLSVSDNPQSDPVGVLLKKIDATSGDGEMR
;
A
#
# COMPACT_ATOMS: atom_id res chain seq x y z
N ALA A 1 16.80 11.46 -7.32
CA ALA A 1 16.68 12.41 -8.45
C ALA A 1 15.63 13.44 -8.06
N ASP A 2 15.75 14.68 -8.50
CA ASP A 2 14.66 15.62 -8.29
C ASP A 2 13.41 15.20 -9.10
N THR A 3 12.27 15.68 -8.67
CA THR A 3 10.98 15.31 -9.26
C THR A 3 10.91 15.64 -10.76
N THR A 4 11.50 16.76 -11.19
CA THR A 4 11.51 17.21 -12.58
C THR A 4 12.34 16.27 -13.45
N MET A 5 13.51 15.84 -12.99
CA MET A 5 14.34 14.87 -13.71
C MET A 5 13.67 13.52 -13.83
N THR A 6 12.94 13.08 -12.80
CA THR A 6 12.16 11.84 -12.85
C THR A 6 11.04 11.93 -13.89
N ARG A 7 10.38 13.08 -14.03
CA ARG A 7 9.36 13.33 -15.04
C ARG A 7 9.93 13.30 -16.46
N TYR A 8 11.09 13.94 -16.70
CA TYR A 8 11.75 13.86 -18.01
C TYR A 8 12.12 12.43 -18.39
N ALA A 9 12.64 11.65 -17.45
CA ALA A 9 12.96 10.25 -17.69
C ALA A 9 11.71 9.43 -18.01
N TYR A 10 10.60 9.68 -17.32
CA TYR A 10 9.33 9.03 -17.59
C TYR A 10 8.79 9.41 -18.98
N MET A 11 8.79 10.68 -19.35
CA MET A 11 8.42 11.13 -20.69
C MET A 11 9.24 10.43 -21.78
N ALA A 12 10.56 10.33 -21.60
CA ALA A 12 11.44 9.63 -22.53
C ALA A 12 11.10 8.13 -22.64
N SER A 13 10.71 7.48 -21.55
CA SER A 13 10.32 6.08 -21.55
C SER A 13 8.98 5.79 -22.26
N GLN A 14 8.14 6.82 -22.45
CA GLN A 14 6.80 6.71 -23.04
C GLN A 14 6.76 7.02 -24.55
N THR A 15 7.88 7.35 -25.16
CA THR A 15 7.93 7.69 -26.59
C THR A 15 8.99 6.89 -27.34
N SER A 16 8.64 6.50 -28.57
CA SER A 16 9.58 5.97 -29.57
C SER A 16 9.98 7.01 -30.62
N ASP A 17 9.43 8.23 -30.55
CA ASP A 17 9.77 9.34 -31.44
C ASP A 17 11.17 9.87 -31.10
N ILE A 18 12.07 9.78 -32.09
CA ILE A 18 13.47 10.16 -31.92
C ILE A 18 13.61 11.67 -31.67
N TYR A 19 12.83 12.49 -32.36
CA TYR A 19 12.87 13.95 -32.21
C TYR A 19 12.35 14.35 -30.82
N ARG A 20 11.22 13.78 -30.40
CA ARG A 20 10.68 14.01 -29.04
C ARG A 20 11.66 13.54 -27.96
N THR A 21 12.29 12.38 -28.12
CA THR A 21 13.32 11.88 -27.20
C THR A 21 14.51 12.84 -27.13
N TRP A 22 14.96 13.37 -28.27
CA TRP A 22 16.02 14.37 -28.34
C TRP A 22 15.61 15.66 -27.58
N CYS A 23 14.40 16.17 -27.79
CA CYS A 23 13.88 17.32 -27.06
C CYS A 23 13.86 17.13 -25.56
N ILE A 24 13.41 15.95 -25.09
CA ILE A 24 13.35 15.62 -23.67
C ILE A 24 14.76 15.60 -23.06
N HIS A 25 15.74 15.01 -23.73
CA HIS A 25 17.12 15.00 -23.23
C HIS A 25 17.73 16.40 -23.16
N HIS A 26 17.42 17.26 -24.14
CA HIS A 26 17.89 18.65 -24.14
C HIS A 26 17.21 19.49 -23.07
N ALA A 27 15.90 19.34 -22.85
CA ALA A 27 15.17 19.99 -21.77
C ALA A 27 15.72 19.56 -20.40
N ALA A 28 15.98 18.27 -20.22
CA ALA A 28 16.61 17.73 -19.00
C ALA A 28 18.02 18.28 -18.78
N ALA A 29 18.83 18.40 -19.83
CA ALA A 29 20.17 19.00 -19.75
C ALA A 29 20.10 20.49 -19.40
N ASN A 30 19.16 21.24 -19.99
CA ASN A 30 18.92 22.65 -19.66
C ASN A 30 18.55 22.82 -18.19
N HIS A 31 17.64 21.96 -17.67
CA HIS A 31 17.22 21.97 -16.27
C HIS A 31 18.40 21.75 -15.29
N LEU A 32 19.38 20.93 -15.68
CA LEU A 32 20.59 20.70 -14.91
C LEU A 32 21.68 21.77 -15.07
N GLY A 33 21.46 22.78 -15.92
CA GLY A 33 22.46 23.77 -16.26
C GLY A 33 23.62 23.22 -17.13
N LEU A 34 23.41 22.08 -17.76
CA LEU A 34 24.41 21.38 -18.61
C LEU A 34 24.10 21.57 -20.11
N GLY A 35 22.96 22.17 -20.43
CA GLY A 35 22.54 22.43 -21.81
C GLY A 35 23.24 23.62 -22.41
N ASN A 36 23.26 23.68 -23.76
CA ASN A 36 23.74 24.82 -24.51
C ASN A 36 22.73 25.97 -24.64
N GLY A 37 21.58 25.88 -23.92
CA GLY A 37 20.49 26.88 -23.99
C GLY A 37 19.69 26.87 -25.28
N SER A 38 19.75 25.78 -26.05
CA SER A 38 18.94 25.65 -27.26
C SER A 38 17.44 25.88 -26.97
N ARG A 39 16.79 26.68 -27.80
CA ARG A 39 15.38 27.06 -27.68
C ARG A 39 14.54 26.52 -28.83
N ASP A 40 14.84 25.33 -29.29
CA ASP A 40 13.97 24.62 -30.24
C ASP A 40 12.53 24.55 -29.71
N SER A 41 11.54 24.69 -30.61
CA SER A 41 10.13 24.71 -30.20
C SER A 41 9.68 23.41 -29.53
N GLY A 42 10.26 22.26 -29.91
CA GLY A 42 10.01 20.98 -29.30
C GLY A 42 10.57 20.90 -27.89
N ILE A 43 11.74 21.49 -27.61
CA ILE A 43 12.31 21.58 -26.26
C ILE A 43 11.43 22.44 -25.38
N THR A 44 11.01 23.60 -25.84
CA THR A 44 10.10 24.50 -25.11
C THR A 44 8.75 23.82 -24.82
N ALA A 45 8.21 23.05 -25.78
CA ALA A 45 6.98 22.29 -25.55
C ALA A 45 7.14 21.26 -24.42
N VAL A 46 8.25 20.52 -24.39
CA VAL A 46 8.58 19.55 -23.36
C VAL A 46 8.77 20.22 -21.99
N GLU A 47 9.46 21.35 -21.93
CA GLU A 47 9.65 22.13 -20.68
C GLU A 47 8.31 22.60 -20.09
N ASN A 48 7.35 22.99 -20.94
CA ASN A 48 6.00 23.38 -20.52
C ASN A 48 5.16 22.18 -20.04
N GLU A 49 5.34 21.01 -20.65
CA GLU A 49 4.59 19.79 -20.34
C GLU A 49 5.04 19.12 -19.03
N VAL A 50 6.34 19.15 -18.73
CA VAL A 50 6.94 18.36 -17.65
C VAL A 50 6.30 18.58 -16.27
N GLY A 51 5.81 19.80 -16.03
CA GLY A 51 5.14 20.14 -14.75
C GLY A 51 3.87 19.35 -14.47
N SER A 52 3.15 18.93 -15.52
CA SER A 52 1.88 18.21 -15.42
C SER A 52 2.01 16.68 -15.49
N VAL A 53 3.23 16.17 -15.72
CA VAL A 53 3.44 14.73 -15.90
C VAL A 53 3.30 13.99 -14.58
N SER A 54 2.38 13.03 -14.52
CA SER A 54 2.24 12.10 -13.42
C SER A 54 3.14 10.88 -13.64
N VAL A 55 4.02 10.59 -12.70
CA VAL A 55 4.96 9.47 -12.77
C VAL A 55 4.50 8.37 -11.81
N PRO A 56 4.34 7.13 -12.30
CA PRO A 56 4.03 6.01 -11.43
C PRO A 56 5.09 5.81 -10.34
N ASP A 57 4.66 5.42 -9.15
CA ASP A 57 5.55 5.16 -8.03
C ASP A 57 6.58 4.05 -8.30
N SER A 58 6.23 3.13 -9.19
CA SER A 58 7.14 2.05 -9.63
C SER A 58 8.28 2.53 -10.53
N PHE A 59 8.26 3.78 -11.00
CA PHE A 59 9.28 4.33 -11.89
C PHE A 59 10.43 4.96 -11.09
N GLU A 60 11.66 4.74 -11.52
CA GLU A 60 12.87 5.32 -10.92
C GLU A 60 13.82 5.82 -12.00
N ALA A 61 14.29 7.05 -11.86
CA ALA A 61 15.23 7.68 -12.77
C ALA A 61 16.62 7.87 -12.14
N PHE A 62 17.65 7.79 -12.98
CA PHE A 62 19.04 7.98 -12.64
C PHE A 62 19.70 8.94 -13.60
N ILE A 63 20.70 9.66 -13.11
CA ILE A 63 21.59 10.47 -13.95
C ILE A 63 22.94 9.75 -14.04
N GLY A 64 23.25 9.22 -15.21
CA GLY A 64 24.57 8.68 -15.52
C GLY A 64 25.53 9.83 -15.79
N ARG A 65 26.44 10.11 -14.85
CA ARG A 65 27.52 11.09 -15.04
C ARG A 65 28.79 10.33 -15.40
N PRO A 66 29.33 10.50 -16.61
CA PRO A 66 30.61 9.90 -16.96
C PRO A 66 31.75 10.53 -16.14
N SER A 67 32.79 9.76 -15.86
CA SER A 67 33.99 10.24 -15.18
C SER A 67 34.77 11.25 -16.01
N ASN A 68 34.61 11.23 -17.34
CA ASN A 68 35.21 12.18 -18.27
C ASN A 68 34.15 13.18 -18.71
N SER A 69 34.41 14.48 -18.49
CA SER A 69 33.50 15.58 -18.82
C SER A 69 33.27 15.78 -20.32
N SER A 70 34.07 15.14 -21.18
CA SER A 70 33.88 15.16 -22.64
C SER A 70 32.70 14.29 -23.11
N TYR A 71 32.17 13.42 -22.23
CA TYR A 71 31.04 12.57 -22.55
C TYR A 71 29.73 13.15 -22.04
N GLN A 72 28.67 12.85 -22.77
CA GLN A 72 27.32 13.34 -22.45
C GLN A 72 26.75 12.68 -21.20
N VAL A 73 26.07 13.48 -20.37
CA VAL A 73 25.24 12.98 -19.25
C VAL A 73 24.05 12.22 -19.82
N MET A 74 23.80 11.05 -19.26
CA MET A 74 22.67 10.19 -19.69
C MET A 74 21.56 10.21 -18.68
N LEU A 75 20.33 10.28 -19.17
CA LEU A 75 19.12 10.08 -18.40
C LEU A 75 18.72 8.61 -18.52
N LEU A 76 18.75 7.89 -17.41
CA LEU A 76 18.47 6.47 -17.32
C LEU A 76 17.25 6.22 -16.42
N TRP A 77 16.56 5.12 -16.64
CA TRP A 77 15.42 4.73 -15.81
C TRP A 77 15.29 3.22 -15.68
N ARG A 78 14.56 2.82 -14.66
CA ARG A 78 14.10 1.43 -14.47
C ARG A 78 12.75 1.42 -13.79
N THR A 79 12.02 0.33 -13.91
CA THR A 79 10.87 0.04 -13.06
C THR A 79 11.37 -0.53 -11.74
N LYS A 80 10.92 0.03 -10.62
CA LYS A 80 11.22 -0.53 -9.30
C LYS A 80 10.53 -1.87 -9.18
N PRO A 81 11.24 -2.89 -8.73
CA PRO A 81 10.63 -4.20 -8.56
C PRO A 81 9.51 -4.16 -7.52
N THR A 82 8.34 -4.69 -7.87
CA THR A 82 7.17 -4.83 -7.00
C THR A 82 6.92 -6.28 -6.65
N GLY A 83 6.22 -6.51 -5.56
CA GLY A 83 5.65 -7.78 -5.16
C GLY A 83 4.23 -7.55 -4.65
N LYS A 84 3.57 -8.63 -4.25
CA LYS A 84 2.20 -8.59 -3.74
C LYS A 84 2.18 -9.02 -2.27
N VAL A 85 1.24 -8.50 -1.52
CA VAL A 85 0.91 -8.98 -0.18
C VAL A 85 -0.56 -9.33 -0.10
N THR A 86 -0.87 -10.41 0.57
CA THR A 86 -2.21 -10.83 0.96
C THR A 86 -2.20 -11.25 2.43
N LEU A 87 -3.37 -11.33 3.06
CA LEU A 87 -3.48 -11.73 4.45
C LEU A 87 -4.55 -12.82 4.56
N THR A 88 -4.26 -13.83 5.38
CA THR A 88 -5.20 -14.86 5.79
C THR A 88 -5.37 -14.80 7.29
N LYS A 89 -6.62 -14.60 7.72
CA LYS A 89 -7.03 -14.52 9.11
C LYS A 89 -7.68 -15.81 9.56
N SER A 90 -7.40 -16.21 10.79
CA SER A 90 -7.98 -17.38 11.43
C SER A 90 -8.42 -17.04 12.86
N SER A 91 -9.21 -17.94 13.46
CA SER A 91 -9.51 -17.90 14.90
C SER A 91 -8.40 -18.60 15.68
N ALA A 92 -7.97 -17.99 16.78
CA ALA A 92 -7.06 -18.65 17.74
C ALA A 92 -7.76 -19.78 18.54
N ASN A 93 -9.10 -19.84 18.52
CA ASN A 93 -9.87 -20.90 19.19
C ASN A 93 -11.04 -21.35 18.30
N THR A 94 -10.74 -22.25 17.36
CA THR A 94 -11.73 -22.79 16.41
C THR A 94 -12.80 -23.66 17.10
N ALA A 95 -12.51 -24.24 18.27
CA ALA A 95 -13.48 -25.01 19.04
C ALA A 95 -14.67 -24.14 19.53
N LEU A 96 -14.39 -22.86 19.82
CA LEU A 96 -15.43 -21.90 20.23
C LEU A 96 -16.14 -21.28 19.04
N THR A 97 -15.42 -21.01 17.95
CA THR A 97 -15.92 -20.14 16.87
C THR A 97 -16.50 -20.91 15.69
N ASN A 98 -16.13 -22.18 15.51
CA ASN A 98 -16.57 -22.95 14.36
C ASN A 98 -18.08 -23.27 14.44
N GLY A 99 -18.82 -22.87 13.42
CA GLY A 99 -20.29 -23.04 13.37
C GLY A 99 -21.08 -22.06 14.26
N ASN A 100 -20.40 -21.15 14.96
CA ASN A 100 -21.03 -20.18 15.83
C ASN A 100 -21.23 -18.83 15.10
N SER A 101 -22.47 -18.44 14.84
CA SER A 101 -22.85 -17.23 14.11
C SER A 101 -22.51 -15.92 14.86
N CYS A 102 -22.10 -15.98 16.12
CA CYS A 102 -21.58 -14.83 16.86
C CYS A 102 -20.23 -14.37 16.37
N TYR A 103 -19.52 -15.23 15.64
CA TYR A 103 -18.18 -14.96 15.11
C TYR A 103 -18.19 -14.91 13.58
N SER A 104 -17.34 -14.06 13.04
CA SER A 104 -17.14 -13.96 11.60
C SER A 104 -15.69 -13.54 11.35
N LEU A 105 -15.03 -14.10 10.34
CA LEU A 105 -13.71 -13.64 9.90
C LEU A 105 -13.79 -12.47 8.91
N ALA A 106 -14.99 -12.18 8.39
CA ALA A 106 -15.19 -11.07 7.47
C ALA A 106 -15.12 -9.72 8.17
N GLY A 107 -14.56 -8.74 7.47
CA GLY A 107 -14.58 -7.35 7.90
C GLY A 107 -13.45 -6.94 8.84
N ALA A 108 -12.47 -7.79 9.09
CA ALA A 108 -11.21 -7.34 9.69
C ALA A 108 -10.50 -6.41 8.71
N VAL A 109 -10.03 -5.26 9.19
CA VAL A 109 -9.32 -4.27 8.37
C VAL A 109 -7.92 -4.07 8.91
N TYR A 110 -6.93 -4.26 8.05
CA TYR A 110 -5.51 -4.03 8.35
C TYR A 110 -4.99 -2.85 7.53
N GLY A 111 -4.39 -1.86 8.19
CA GLY A 111 -3.60 -0.83 7.54
C GLY A 111 -2.20 -1.34 7.21
N VAL A 112 -1.65 -0.88 6.07
CA VAL A 112 -0.29 -1.16 5.64
C VAL A 112 0.49 0.15 5.55
N TYR A 113 1.71 0.18 6.10
CA TYR A 113 2.50 1.39 6.30
C TYR A 113 3.96 1.20 5.91
N GLY A 114 4.60 2.32 5.52
CA GLY A 114 6.02 2.36 5.16
C GLY A 114 6.97 2.44 6.35
N SER A 115 6.47 2.77 7.55
CA SER A 115 7.25 2.85 8.79
C SER A 115 6.46 2.38 9.99
N GLU A 116 7.16 1.97 11.04
CA GLU A 116 6.54 1.58 12.31
C GLU A 116 5.79 2.74 12.98
N SER A 117 6.38 3.94 12.94
CA SER A 117 5.77 5.15 13.52
C SER A 117 4.46 5.53 12.82
N ASP A 118 4.39 5.39 11.48
CA ASP A 118 3.16 5.61 10.73
C ASP A 118 2.08 4.59 11.10
N ALA A 119 2.48 3.33 11.33
CA ALA A 119 1.55 2.28 11.77
C ALA A 119 1.00 2.55 13.17
N TRP A 120 1.82 3.03 14.12
CA TRP A 120 1.35 3.40 15.46
C TRP A 120 0.41 4.61 15.45
N SER A 121 0.66 5.60 14.61
CA SER A 121 -0.15 6.83 14.51
C SER A 121 -1.31 6.73 13.51
N ASP A 122 -1.43 5.62 12.77
CA ASP A 122 -2.36 5.45 11.63
C ASP A 122 -2.26 6.61 10.62
N SER A 123 -1.02 6.99 10.28
CA SER A 123 -0.73 8.04 9.30
C SER A 123 -0.04 7.46 8.06
N ASN A 124 -0.07 8.19 6.94
CA ASN A 124 0.60 7.84 5.68
C ASN A 124 0.32 6.38 5.23
N ARG A 125 -0.92 5.93 5.38
CA ARG A 125 -1.33 4.56 5.02
C ARG A 125 -1.14 4.32 3.53
N LEU A 126 -0.42 3.25 3.17
CA LEU A 126 -0.15 2.87 1.78
C LEU A 126 -1.30 2.07 1.16
N GLY A 127 -2.10 1.40 1.98
CA GLY A 127 -3.25 0.62 1.56
C GLY A 127 -3.92 -0.09 2.72
N THR A 128 -5.01 -0.79 2.42
CA THR A 128 -5.75 -1.61 3.39
C THR A 128 -5.97 -3.02 2.85
N LEU A 129 -5.98 -3.98 3.77
CA LEU A 129 -6.35 -5.37 3.52
C LEU A 129 -7.61 -5.66 4.33
N THR A 130 -8.72 -5.98 3.66
CA THR A 130 -10.01 -6.31 4.31
C THR A 130 -10.35 -7.76 4.07
N THR A 131 -10.66 -8.50 5.14
CA THR A 131 -10.95 -9.92 5.06
C THR A 131 -12.36 -10.21 4.58
N ASP A 132 -12.49 -11.24 3.77
CA ASP A 132 -13.76 -11.87 3.38
C ASP A 132 -14.27 -12.89 4.44
N ALA A 133 -15.37 -13.57 4.14
CA ALA A 133 -15.95 -14.57 5.04
C ALA A 133 -15.03 -15.78 5.31
N SER A 134 -14.10 -16.05 4.42
CA SER A 134 -13.08 -17.11 4.57
C SER A 134 -11.82 -16.61 5.30
N GLY A 135 -11.79 -15.34 5.69
CA GLY A 135 -10.64 -14.69 6.33
C GLY A 135 -9.54 -14.28 5.37
N ASN A 136 -9.78 -14.32 4.06
CA ASN A 136 -8.78 -13.94 3.06
C ASN A 136 -8.98 -12.50 2.59
N THR A 137 -7.88 -11.87 2.14
CA THR A 137 -7.93 -10.53 1.55
C THR A 137 -7.60 -10.57 0.06
N VAL A 138 -8.01 -9.52 -0.67
CA VAL A 138 -7.45 -9.24 -1.98
C VAL A 138 -5.97 -8.89 -1.86
N THR A 139 -5.22 -8.99 -2.96
CA THR A 139 -3.80 -8.65 -2.99
C THR A 139 -3.60 -7.13 -3.05
N LEU A 140 -2.62 -6.63 -2.31
CA LEU A 140 -2.09 -5.28 -2.41
C LEU A 140 -0.70 -5.34 -3.05
N GLU A 141 -0.45 -4.55 -4.08
CA GLU A 141 0.85 -4.45 -4.73
C GLU A 141 1.69 -3.36 -4.06
N LEU A 142 2.94 -3.70 -3.71
CA LEU A 142 3.90 -2.83 -3.05
C LEU A 142 5.28 -3.00 -3.68
N ARG A 143 6.16 -2.03 -3.52
CA ARG A 143 7.58 -2.18 -3.86
C ARG A 143 8.21 -3.28 -3.01
N ALA A 144 9.26 -3.91 -3.51
CA ALA A 144 10.07 -4.78 -2.67
C ALA A 144 10.67 -3.96 -1.52
N GLY A 145 10.50 -4.45 -0.29
CA GLY A 145 10.94 -3.72 0.91
C GLY A 145 10.30 -4.25 2.18
N THR A 146 10.57 -3.56 3.28
CA THR A 146 10.00 -3.85 4.59
C THR A 146 8.86 -2.87 4.88
N TYR A 147 7.76 -3.40 5.42
CA TYR A 147 6.53 -2.69 5.72
C TYR A 147 6.02 -3.08 7.10
N TRP A 148 5.02 -2.34 7.58
CA TRP A 148 4.35 -2.60 8.85
C TRP A 148 2.85 -2.72 8.63
N ARG A 149 2.23 -3.61 9.39
CA ARG A 149 0.77 -3.77 9.44
C ARG A 149 0.25 -3.52 10.84
N ARG A 150 -0.98 -3.02 10.92
CA ARG A 150 -1.75 -2.88 12.15
C ARG A 150 -3.20 -3.23 11.88
N GLU A 151 -3.84 -3.94 12.77
CA GLU A 151 -5.28 -4.13 12.71
C GLU A 151 -5.99 -2.84 13.14
N LEU A 152 -6.91 -2.35 12.30
CA LEU A 152 -7.68 -1.14 12.54
C LEU A 152 -9.10 -1.45 13.00
N THR A 153 -9.64 -2.58 12.56
CA THR A 153 -10.97 -3.07 12.90
C THR A 153 -10.90 -4.58 13.04
N ALA A 154 -11.28 -5.06 14.22
CA ALA A 154 -11.44 -6.49 14.45
C ALA A 154 -12.75 -6.97 13.79
N PRO A 155 -12.84 -8.23 13.35
CA PRO A 155 -14.08 -8.77 12.83
C PRO A 155 -15.02 -9.14 13.98
N LYS A 156 -16.29 -9.44 13.63
CA LYS A 156 -17.32 -9.73 14.61
C LYS A 156 -16.93 -10.85 15.57
N GLY A 157 -17.00 -10.58 16.87
CA GLY A 157 -16.76 -11.53 17.95
C GLY A 157 -15.29 -11.70 18.35
N TYR A 158 -14.36 -10.94 17.74
CA TYR A 158 -12.94 -11.01 18.07
C TYR A 158 -12.43 -9.75 18.75
N ALA A 159 -11.40 -9.91 19.58
CA ALA A 159 -10.68 -8.80 20.17
C ALA A 159 -9.77 -8.14 19.12
N LEU A 160 -9.69 -6.81 19.16
CA LEU A 160 -8.77 -6.05 18.32
C LEU A 160 -7.32 -6.36 18.73
N ASP A 161 -6.48 -6.75 17.77
CA ASP A 161 -5.04 -6.81 17.95
C ASP A 161 -4.45 -5.39 17.77
N THR A 162 -4.04 -4.78 18.87
CA THR A 162 -3.47 -3.42 18.87
C THR A 162 -1.99 -3.38 18.51
N GLY A 163 -1.37 -4.53 18.23
CA GLY A 163 0.04 -4.64 17.88
C GLY A 163 0.38 -4.09 16.49
N VAL A 164 1.64 -3.73 16.32
CA VAL A 164 2.23 -3.36 15.03
C VAL A 164 3.28 -4.40 14.67
N TYR A 165 3.24 -4.91 13.43
CA TYR A 165 4.09 -6.02 13.01
C TYR A 165 4.72 -5.71 11.65
N SER A 166 6.03 -5.94 11.56
CA SER A 166 6.75 -5.81 10.30
C SER A 166 6.58 -7.04 9.41
N PHE A 167 6.69 -6.83 8.10
CA PHE A 167 6.75 -7.90 7.10
C PHE A 167 7.56 -7.43 5.89
N SER A 168 8.02 -8.38 5.08
CA SER A 168 8.81 -8.10 3.87
C SER A 168 8.05 -8.46 2.62
N VAL A 169 8.14 -7.60 1.61
CA VAL A 169 7.63 -7.85 0.25
C VAL A 169 8.82 -8.10 -0.67
N THR A 170 8.82 -9.25 -1.34
CA THR A 170 9.87 -9.64 -2.28
C THR A 170 9.38 -9.44 -3.72
N ALA A 171 10.23 -8.89 -4.56
CA ALA A 171 9.93 -8.66 -5.98
C ALA A 171 9.46 -9.92 -6.69
N GLY A 172 8.39 -9.79 -7.48
CA GLY A 172 7.82 -10.87 -8.29
C GLY A 172 7.04 -11.93 -7.50
N ASN A 173 7.03 -11.86 -6.16
CA ASN A 173 6.39 -12.84 -5.29
C ASN A 173 5.15 -12.28 -4.60
N THR A 174 4.29 -13.19 -4.12
CA THR A 174 3.20 -12.86 -3.20
C THR A 174 3.59 -13.29 -1.79
N THR A 175 3.65 -12.33 -0.88
CA THR A 175 3.82 -12.56 0.56
C THR A 175 2.44 -12.79 1.19
N THR A 176 2.21 -13.94 1.81
CA THR A 176 0.99 -14.23 2.56
C THR A 176 1.25 -14.02 4.04
N LEU A 177 0.50 -13.12 4.66
CA LEU A 177 0.54 -12.87 6.10
C LEU A 177 -0.50 -13.75 6.79
N SER A 178 -0.08 -14.61 7.69
CA SER A 178 -1.00 -15.43 8.50
C SER A 178 -1.19 -14.75 9.85
N VAL A 179 -2.43 -14.49 10.23
CA VAL A 179 -2.81 -13.84 11.48
C VAL A 179 -3.93 -14.62 12.17
N SER A 180 -3.95 -14.55 13.51
CA SER A 180 -5.03 -15.16 14.29
C SER A 180 -5.42 -14.22 15.42
N ASP A 181 -6.74 -14.10 15.66
CA ASP A 181 -7.27 -13.32 16.78
C ASP A 181 -7.90 -14.21 17.84
N ASN A 182 -7.84 -13.73 19.06
CA ASN A 182 -8.55 -14.35 20.17
C ASN A 182 -10.05 -14.00 20.07
N PRO A 183 -10.93 -15.01 20.05
CA PRO A 183 -12.36 -14.75 20.16
C PRO A 183 -12.65 -14.15 21.54
N GLN A 184 -13.52 -13.14 21.55
CA GLN A 184 -14.11 -12.68 22.80
C GLN A 184 -15.06 -13.75 23.32
N SER A 185 -15.27 -13.78 24.63
CA SER A 185 -16.32 -14.62 25.22
C SER A 185 -17.64 -14.28 24.54
N ASP A 186 -18.48 -15.29 24.31
CA ASP A 186 -19.82 -15.06 23.79
C ASP A 186 -20.45 -13.88 24.51
N PRO A 187 -21.02 -12.90 23.78
CA PRO A 187 -21.69 -11.79 24.43
C PRO A 187 -22.73 -12.37 25.38
N VAL A 188 -22.60 -11.99 26.65
CA VAL A 188 -23.50 -12.45 27.71
C VAL A 188 -24.91 -12.15 27.25
N GLY A 189 -25.68 -13.18 26.93
CA GLY A 189 -27.10 -13.05 26.66
C GLY A 189 -27.77 -12.54 27.92
N VAL A 190 -28.35 -11.34 27.88
CA VAL A 190 -29.19 -10.88 29.00
C VAL A 190 -30.50 -11.65 28.94
N LEU A 191 -30.65 -12.65 29.75
CA LEU A 191 -31.92 -13.31 29.99
C LEU A 191 -32.81 -12.36 30.81
N LEU A 192 -33.70 -11.65 30.19
CA LEU A 192 -34.71 -10.86 30.90
C LEU A 192 -35.80 -11.79 31.41
N LYS A 193 -35.79 -12.09 32.71
CA LYS A 193 -36.81 -12.86 33.39
C LYS A 193 -37.86 -11.87 33.94
N LYS A 194 -39.06 -11.85 33.41
CA LYS A 194 -40.18 -11.12 33.98
C LYS A 194 -40.90 -12.02 34.96
N ILE A 195 -41.00 -11.56 36.18
CA ILE A 195 -41.65 -12.29 37.28
C ILE A 195 -43.01 -11.64 37.53
N ASP A 196 -44.06 -12.42 37.65
CA ASP A 196 -45.39 -11.93 38.07
C ASP A 196 -45.31 -11.56 39.57
N ALA A 197 -45.59 -10.27 39.83
CA ALA A 197 -45.52 -9.75 41.21
C ALA A 197 -46.63 -10.28 42.14
N THR A 198 -47.67 -10.87 41.56
CA THR A 198 -48.79 -11.39 42.34
C THR A 198 -48.69 -12.85 42.66
N SER A 199 -48.02 -13.65 41.86
CA SER A 199 -47.88 -15.08 42.10
C SER A 199 -46.67 -15.50 42.87
N GLY A 200 -45.66 -14.59 43.00
CA GLY A 200 -44.39 -14.88 43.70
C GLY A 200 -43.51 -15.94 43.03
N ASP A 201 -43.96 -16.51 41.93
CA ASP A 201 -43.50 -17.79 41.42
C ASP A 201 -43.22 -17.75 39.92
N GLY A 202 -43.42 -16.62 39.33
CA GLY A 202 -43.79 -16.66 37.96
C GLY A 202 -42.72 -16.32 36.96
N GLU A 203 -42.27 -17.30 36.26
CA GLU A 203 -41.87 -17.13 34.89
C GLU A 203 -43.15 -16.84 34.07
N MET A 204 -43.26 -15.67 33.47
CA MET A 204 -44.26 -15.49 32.46
C MET A 204 -43.91 -16.33 31.23
N ARG A 205 -44.80 -17.21 30.88
CA ARG A 205 -44.73 -18.04 29.68
C ARG A 205 -44.85 -17.19 28.40
#